data_c7911b58e8249768bbaadc4ce3e3ea70
#
_entry.id   c7911b58e8249768bbaadc4ce3e3ea70
#
_cell.length_a   1.000
_cell.length_b   1.000
_cell.length_c   1.000
_cell.angle_alpha   90.00
_cell.angle_beta   90.00
_cell.angle_gamma   90.00
#
_symmetry.space_group_name_H-M   'P 1'
#
loop_
_entity.id
_entity.type
_entity.pdbx_description
1 polymer ?
#
loop_
_entity_poly.entity_id
_entity_poly.type
_entity_poly.pdbx_seq_one_letter_code
_entity_poly.pdbx_strand_id
1 'polypeptide(L)'
;MTIKPTISLIRGDALVALKEIDDASVDFVFADPPYFLSNDGFTVKSGKSVSVNKGVWDKSQGFESEISFHESWIAECLRILKPNGTIAISGTYHSIYKCGYLLQKLECRIVNDITWFKPNGAPALAGRNFTASHETILWASKGQKAKHTFNYSQSRDWEVGNDMIYRRGKQMRSVWSIPTTPKREKTFGNHPTQKPLELLKRLIALCTLEGDLVLDPFCGSGTTGVACVLLDRNFIGIDLDQSYLDLTAKRIESVYENNA
;
A
#
# COMPACT_ATOMS: atom_id res chain seq x y z
N MET A 1 -26.97 -15.10 -2.77
CA MET A 1 -26.39 -14.23 -3.82
C MET A 1 -25.28 -13.45 -3.15
N THR A 2 -24.04 -13.70 -3.52
CA THR A 2 -22.90 -12.91 -3.06
C THR A 2 -23.00 -11.53 -3.73
N ILE A 3 -23.11 -10.45 -2.95
CA ILE A 3 -23.14 -9.08 -3.47
C ILE A 3 -21.72 -8.79 -3.98
N LYS A 4 -21.58 -8.47 -5.26
CA LYS A 4 -20.26 -8.09 -5.81
C LYS A 4 -19.75 -6.82 -5.13
N PRO A 5 -18.45 -6.74 -4.82
CA PRO A 5 -17.84 -5.52 -4.30
C PRO A 5 -18.08 -4.30 -5.21
N THR A 6 -18.37 -3.16 -4.59
CA THR A 6 -18.44 -1.88 -5.29
C THR A 6 -17.03 -1.34 -5.50
N ILE A 7 -16.69 -0.96 -6.73
CA ILE A 7 -15.39 -0.42 -7.11
C ILE A 7 -15.57 0.99 -7.66
N SER A 8 -14.86 1.95 -7.09
CA SER A 8 -14.81 3.33 -7.56
C SER A 8 -13.37 3.73 -7.89
N LEU A 9 -13.14 4.20 -9.11
CA LEU A 9 -11.83 4.70 -9.54
C LEU A 9 -11.96 6.19 -9.86
N ILE A 10 -11.21 7.02 -9.16
CA ILE A 10 -11.29 8.48 -9.22
C ILE A 10 -9.99 9.02 -9.82
N ARG A 11 -10.10 9.71 -10.96
CA ARG A 11 -8.98 10.44 -11.53
C ARG A 11 -8.86 11.80 -10.87
N GLY A 12 -7.74 12.07 -10.22
CA GLY A 12 -7.48 13.37 -9.61
C GLY A 12 -6.25 13.40 -8.70
N ASP A 13 -5.92 14.60 -8.29
CA ASP A 13 -4.95 14.81 -7.21
C ASP A 13 -5.53 14.27 -5.91
N ALA A 14 -4.74 13.46 -5.18
CA ALA A 14 -5.18 12.85 -3.92
C ALA A 14 -5.64 13.90 -2.90
N LEU A 15 -4.94 15.04 -2.80
CA LEU A 15 -5.28 16.11 -1.86
C LEU A 15 -6.61 16.82 -2.20
N VAL A 16 -7.05 16.74 -3.45
CA VAL A 16 -8.34 17.28 -3.91
C VAL A 16 -9.42 16.21 -3.78
N ALA A 17 -9.18 15.02 -4.33
CA ALA A 17 -10.17 13.94 -4.38
C ALA A 17 -10.56 13.43 -2.98
N LEU A 18 -9.62 13.39 -2.03
CA LEU A 18 -9.90 12.98 -0.66
C LEU A 18 -10.95 13.89 0.02
N LYS A 19 -11.01 15.18 -0.32
CA LYS A 19 -11.97 16.12 0.27
C LYS A 19 -13.42 15.84 -0.11
N GLU A 20 -13.64 15.15 -1.24
CA GLU A 20 -14.97 14.78 -1.73
C GLU A 20 -15.49 13.47 -1.11
N ILE A 21 -14.67 12.77 -0.30
CA ILE A 21 -15.08 11.56 0.40
C ILE A 21 -15.65 11.92 1.77
N ASP A 22 -16.77 11.33 2.10
CA ASP A 22 -17.50 11.59 3.35
C ASP A 22 -16.68 11.25 4.60
N ASP A 23 -16.86 12.03 5.65
CA ASP A 23 -16.28 11.78 6.97
C ASP A 23 -16.68 10.41 7.50
N ALA A 24 -15.75 9.73 8.17
CA ALA A 24 -16.01 8.47 8.86
C ALA A 24 -16.70 7.39 7.99
N SER A 25 -16.38 7.33 6.70
CA SER A 25 -16.99 6.40 5.72
C SER A 25 -16.13 5.18 5.42
N VAL A 26 -14.81 5.26 5.57
CA VAL A 26 -13.83 4.25 5.17
C VAL A 26 -13.37 3.41 6.36
N ASP A 27 -13.26 2.09 6.16
CA ASP A 27 -12.82 1.15 7.20
C ASP A 27 -11.30 1.02 7.26
N PHE A 28 -10.66 1.03 6.09
CA PHE A 28 -9.22 0.82 5.96
C PHE A 28 -8.63 1.66 4.83
N VAL A 29 -7.49 2.30 5.11
CA VAL A 29 -6.67 2.99 4.10
C VAL A 29 -5.37 2.22 3.92
N PHE A 30 -5.03 1.86 2.69
CA PHE A 30 -3.67 1.53 2.30
C PHE A 30 -3.11 2.66 1.46
N ALA A 31 -1.90 3.12 1.75
CA ALA A 31 -1.23 4.18 1.01
C ALA A 31 0.21 3.82 0.68
N ASP A 32 0.59 3.95 -0.59
CA ASP A 32 1.96 3.88 -1.10
C ASP A 32 2.35 5.22 -1.74
N PRO A 33 2.56 6.27 -0.90
CA PRO A 33 2.75 7.63 -1.38
C PRO A 33 4.06 7.80 -2.16
N PRO A 34 4.26 8.91 -2.89
CA PRO A 34 5.55 9.26 -3.48
C PRO A 34 6.67 9.23 -2.45
N TYR A 35 7.83 8.65 -2.84
CA TYR A 35 9.01 8.58 -1.96
C TYR A 35 9.99 9.74 -2.20
N PHE A 36 9.71 10.58 -3.19
CA PHE A 36 10.53 11.73 -3.59
C PHE A 36 11.98 11.35 -3.96
N LEU A 37 12.12 10.22 -4.66
CA LEU A 37 13.43 9.67 -5.06
C LEU A 37 13.85 10.03 -6.49
N SER A 38 13.01 10.70 -7.26
CA SER A 38 13.25 11.07 -8.66
C SER A 38 14.12 12.33 -8.78
N ASN A 39 15.35 12.25 -8.24
CA ASN A 39 16.31 13.35 -8.19
C ASN A 39 17.49 13.12 -9.16
N ASP A 40 17.19 12.70 -10.40
CA ASP A 40 18.17 12.46 -11.49
C ASP A 40 19.28 11.44 -11.16
N GLY A 41 19.05 10.58 -10.14
CA GLY A 41 19.92 9.49 -9.78
C GLY A 41 19.80 8.29 -10.72
N PHE A 42 20.75 7.35 -10.60
CA PHE A 42 20.75 6.09 -11.33
C PHE A 42 20.74 4.89 -10.38
N THR A 43 20.03 3.84 -10.77
CA THR A 43 20.08 2.52 -10.15
C THR A 43 20.44 1.48 -11.20
N VAL A 44 20.69 0.23 -10.79
CA VAL A 44 20.94 -0.83 -11.76
C VAL A 44 19.81 -1.86 -11.74
N LYS A 45 19.35 -2.21 -12.94
CA LYS A 45 18.40 -3.28 -13.18
C LYS A 45 19.01 -4.26 -14.18
N SER A 46 19.16 -5.53 -13.78
CA SER A 46 19.75 -6.59 -14.62
C SER A 46 21.13 -6.21 -15.19
N GLY A 47 22.02 -5.60 -14.37
CA GLY A 47 23.37 -5.22 -14.78
C GLY A 47 23.47 -3.92 -15.60
N LYS A 48 22.36 -3.24 -15.89
CA LYS A 48 22.32 -1.97 -16.64
C LYS A 48 21.98 -0.80 -15.74
N SER A 49 22.66 0.33 -15.93
CA SER A 49 22.30 1.60 -15.29
C SER A 49 20.93 2.05 -15.80
N VAL A 50 20.02 2.33 -14.88
CA VAL A 50 18.65 2.78 -15.17
C VAL A 50 18.37 4.00 -14.30
N SER A 51 17.74 5.04 -14.88
CA SER A 51 17.30 6.22 -14.12
C SER A 51 16.35 5.81 -12.98
N VAL A 52 16.52 6.44 -11.82
CA VAL A 52 15.58 6.29 -10.69
C VAL A 52 14.33 7.11 -10.86
N ASN A 53 14.28 8.01 -11.85
CA ASN A 53 13.13 8.88 -12.08
C ASN A 53 11.89 8.06 -12.43
N LYS A 54 10.86 8.19 -11.60
CA LYS A 54 9.57 7.51 -11.75
C LYS A 54 8.49 8.42 -12.34
N GLY A 55 8.71 9.73 -12.31
CA GLY A 55 7.80 10.74 -12.81
C GLY A 55 7.99 12.09 -12.12
N VAL A 56 7.32 13.12 -12.64
CA VAL A 56 7.37 14.49 -12.07
C VAL A 56 6.79 14.50 -10.65
N TRP A 57 5.81 13.64 -10.38
CA TRP A 57 5.15 13.48 -9.09
C TRP A 57 6.07 12.97 -7.96
N ASP A 58 7.21 12.34 -8.29
CA ASP A 58 8.17 11.79 -7.31
C ASP A 58 9.42 12.67 -7.16
N LYS A 59 9.39 13.93 -7.62
CA LYS A 59 10.48 14.89 -7.43
C LYS A 59 10.38 15.58 -6.07
N SER A 60 11.50 15.60 -5.33
CA SER A 60 11.61 16.36 -4.09
C SER A 60 11.58 17.88 -4.35
N GLN A 61 10.82 18.58 -3.53
CA GLN A 61 10.80 20.05 -3.45
C GLN A 61 11.40 20.53 -2.12
N GLY A 62 12.11 19.65 -1.41
CA GLY A 62 12.72 19.92 -0.11
C GLY A 62 11.95 19.31 1.06
N PHE A 63 12.65 19.14 2.18
CA PHE A 63 12.17 18.40 3.34
C PHE A 63 10.84 18.93 3.90
N GLU A 64 10.71 20.24 4.05
CA GLU A 64 9.49 20.86 4.62
C GLU A 64 8.28 20.67 3.70
N SER A 65 8.48 20.74 2.38
CA SER A 65 7.43 20.50 1.39
C SER A 65 6.96 19.04 1.44
N GLU A 66 7.87 18.10 1.60
CA GLU A 66 7.54 16.68 1.74
C GLU A 66 6.78 16.39 3.04
N ILE A 67 7.17 17.01 4.16
CA ILE A 67 6.43 16.93 5.43
C ILE A 67 5.01 17.48 5.26
N SER A 68 4.87 18.66 4.68
CA SER A 68 3.57 19.30 4.47
C SER A 68 2.67 18.44 3.56
N PHE A 69 3.21 17.89 2.49
CA PHE A 69 2.48 16.97 1.62
C PHE A 69 1.97 15.74 2.39
N HIS A 70 2.88 15.07 3.12
CA HIS A 70 2.49 13.88 3.89
C HIS A 70 1.49 14.21 4.99
N GLU A 71 1.63 15.32 5.68
CA GLU A 71 0.69 15.76 6.72
C GLU A 71 -0.71 15.97 6.13
N SER A 72 -0.80 16.63 4.98
CA SER A 72 -2.07 16.97 4.34
C SER A 72 -2.90 15.74 3.97
N TRP A 73 -2.32 14.78 3.24
CA TRP A 73 -3.09 13.60 2.85
C TRP A 73 -3.34 12.63 4.01
N ILE A 74 -2.42 12.53 4.99
CA ILE A 74 -2.65 11.70 6.20
C ILE A 74 -3.82 12.27 7.00
N ALA A 75 -3.86 13.59 7.20
CA ALA A 75 -4.95 14.24 7.93
C ALA A 75 -6.31 13.98 7.25
N GLU A 76 -6.40 14.10 5.91
CA GLU A 76 -7.62 13.78 5.18
C GLU A 76 -7.99 12.29 5.28
N CYS A 77 -7.03 11.38 5.17
CA CYS A 77 -7.28 9.96 5.40
C CYS A 77 -7.82 9.69 6.81
N LEU A 78 -7.31 10.37 7.82
CA LEU A 78 -7.81 10.26 9.19
C LEU A 78 -9.23 10.84 9.35
N ARG A 79 -9.58 11.92 8.64
CA ARG A 79 -10.95 12.47 8.64
C ARG A 79 -11.95 11.44 8.13
N ILE A 80 -11.66 10.83 6.99
CA ILE A 80 -12.55 9.88 6.31
C ILE A 80 -12.58 8.49 6.93
N LEU A 81 -11.56 8.10 7.71
CA LEU A 81 -11.57 6.84 8.45
C LEU A 81 -12.67 6.83 9.51
N LYS A 82 -13.39 5.72 9.61
CA LYS A 82 -14.31 5.43 10.72
C LYS A 82 -13.57 5.47 12.07
N PRO A 83 -14.27 5.62 13.21
CA PRO A 83 -13.63 5.71 14.53
C PRO A 83 -12.72 4.52 14.87
N ASN A 84 -13.05 3.32 14.38
CA ASN A 84 -12.26 2.10 14.54
C ASN A 84 -11.43 1.75 13.30
N GLY A 85 -11.42 2.60 12.30
CA GLY A 85 -10.68 2.41 11.06
C GLY A 85 -9.17 2.48 11.26
N THR A 86 -8.44 1.90 10.32
CA THR A 86 -6.98 1.86 10.36
C THR A 86 -6.36 2.30 9.04
N ILE A 87 -5.13 2.79 9.12
CA ILE A 87 -4.31 3.17 7.98
C ILE A 87 -3.02 2.37 7.95
N ALA A 88 -2.63 1.89 6.78
CA ALA A 88 -1.34 1.27 6.54
C ALA A 88 -0.57 2.06 5.47
N ILE A 89 0.58 2.58 5.84
CA ILE A 89 1.43 3.40 4.95
C ILE A 89 2.68 2.62 4.61
N SER A 90 2.90 2.36 3.33
CA SER A 90 4.12 1.73 2.81
C SER A 90 5.18 2.78 2.50
N GLY A 91 6.45 2.47 2.76
CA GLY A 91 7.54 3.36 2.40
C GLY A 91 8.92 2.76 2.61
N THR A 92 9.91 3.38 1.94
CA THR A 92 11.32 3.15 2.22
C THR A 92 11.78 4.10 3.33
N TYR A 93 13.01 3.90 3.82
CA TYR A 93 13.60 4.77 4.85
C TYR A 93 13.67 6.26 4.46
N HIS A 94 13.50 6.61 3.19
CA HIS A 94 13.48 8.01 2.74
C HIS A 94 12.19 8.76 3.12
N SER A 95 11.05 8.06 3.23
CA SER A 95 9.74 8.66 3.47
C SER A 95 9.07 8.16 4.76
N ILE A 96 9.25 6.87 5.11
CA ILE A 96 8.45 6.22 6.14
C ILE A 96 8.60 6.84 7.54
N TYR A 97 9.79 7.35 7.89
CA TYR A 97 10.03 7.99 9.18
C TYR A 97 9.29 9.32 9.31
N LYS A 98 9.12 10.07 8.21
CA LYS A 98 8.27 11.27 8.16
C LYS A 98 6.81 10.91 8.42
N CYS A 99 6.31 9.88 7.75
CA CYS A 99 4.95 9.38 7.95
C CYS A 99 4.74 8.90 9.40
N GLY A 100 5.72 8.19 9.99
CA GLY A 100 5.67 7.73 11.37
C GLY A 100 5.62 8.87 12.39
N TYR A 101 6.42 9.91 12.18
CA TYR A 101 6.36 11.14 12.97
C TYR A 101 4.98 11.81 12.86
N LEU A 102 4.45 11.94 11.64
CA LEU A 102 3.16 12.59 11.40
C LEU A 102 1.99 11.79 11.98
N LEU A 103 2.00 10.46 11.88
CA LEU A 103 0.99 9.63 12.53
C LEU A 103 0.94 9.88 14.05
N GLN A 104 2.10 9.98 14.70
CA GLN A 104 2.17 10.28 16.14
C GLN A 104 1.74 11.73 16.45
N LYS A 105 2.17 12.70 15.64
CA LYS A 105 1.77 14.12 15.75
C LYS A 105 0.24 14.28 15.62
N LEU A 106 -0.40 13.48 14.77
CA LEU A 106 -1.85 13.44 14.54
C LEU A 106 -2.57 12.48 15.51
N GLU A 107 -1.94 12.13 16.62
CA GLU A 107 -2.49 11.33 17.73
C GLU A 107 -2.94 9.91 17.35
N CYS A 108 -2.48 9.37 16.24
CA CYS A 108 -2.69 7.97 15.89
C CYS A 108 -1.94 7.03 16.84
N ARG A 109 -2.50 5.85 17.06
CA ARG A 109 -1.76 4.76 17.69
C ARG A 109 -1.12 3.89 16.62
N ILE A 110 0.22 3.88 16.56
CA ILE A 110 0.93 2.89 15.74
C ILE A 110 0.71 1.51 16.36
N VAL A 111 0.11 0.60 15.61
CA VAL A 111 -0.18 -0.77 16.01
C VAL A 111 1.02 -1.67 15.75
N ASN A 112 1.56 -1.60 14.54
CA ASN A 112 2.79 -2.29 14.14
C ASN A 112 3.59 -1.48 13.12
N ASP A 113 4.90 -1.71 13.14
CA ASP A 113 5.83 -1.50 12.04
C ASP A 113 6.08 -2.86 11.36
N ILE A 114 5.50 -3.05 10.19
CA ILE A 114 5.62 -4.31 9.46
C ILE A 114 6.78 -4.19 8.49
N THR A 115 7.77 -5.08 8.62
CA THR A 115 8.88 -5.19 7.67
C THR A 115 8.52 -6.15 6.55
N TRP A 116 8.31 -5.62 5.35
CA TRP A 116 8.24 -6.42 4.15
C TRP A 116 9.65 -6.71 3.63
N PHE A 117 10.19 -7.87 3.98
CA PHE A 117 11.48 -8.37 3.49
C PHE A 117 11.33 -8.94 2.08
N LYS A 118 12.25 -8.51 1.18
CA LYS A 118 12.32 -8.88 -0.23
C LYS A 118 13.50 -9.83 -0.44
N PRO A 119 13.30 -11.16 -0.41
CA PRO A 119 14.41 -12.11 -0.54
C PRO A 119 15.15 -12.02 -1.89
N ASN A 120 14.50 -11.42 -2.89
CA ASN A 120 15.05 -11.18 -4.23
C ASN A 120 15.35 -9.70 -4.50
N GLY A 121 15.65 -8.91 -3.47
CA GLY A 121 16.05 -7.50 -3.61
C GLY A 121 17.33 -7.35 -4.45
N ALA A 122 17.39 -6.29 -5.28
CA ALA A 122 18.55 -6.01 -6.10
C ALA A 122 19.76 -5.61 -5.24
N PRO A 123 21.01 -6.06 -5.55
CA PRO A 123 22.19 -5.74 -4.78
C PRO A 123 22.56 -4.25 -4.87
N ALA A 124 23.21 -3.73 -3.82
CA ALA A 124 23.77 -2.39 -3.81
C ALA A 124 25.10 -2.38 -4.60
N LEU A 125 25.13 -1.68 -5.73
CA LEU A 125 26.26 -1.73 -6.67
C LEU A 125 27.47 -0.96 -6.20
N ALA A 126 27.28 0.12 -5.45
CA ALA A 126 28.39 0.96 -5.00
C ALA A 126 29.30 0.24 -3.99
N GLY A 127 28.89 -0.90 -3.40
CA GLY A 127 29.64 -1.65 -2.41
C GLY A 127 29.96 -0.86 -1.13
N ARG A 128 29.23 0.24 -0.88
CA ARG A 128 29.48 1.14 0.26
C ARG A 128 28.34 1.17 1.29
N ASN A 129 27.28 0.40 1.06
CA ASN A 129 26.12 0.30 1.91
C ASN A 129 25.52 -1.11 1.84
N PHE A 130 24.74 -1.46 2.82
CA PHE A 130 23.96 -2.70 2.78
C PHE A 130 22.91 -2.65 1.69
N THR A 131 22.57 -3.80 1.12
CA THR A 131 21.46 -3.93 0.18
C THR A 131 20.15 -3.57 0.86
N ALA A 132 19.41 -2.61 0.33
CA ALA A 132 18.08 -2.24 0.81
C ALA A 132 17.09 -3.36 0.43
N SER A 133 16.93 -4.34 1.32
CA SER A 133 16.17 -5.57 1.09
C SER A 133 14.78 -5.57 1.71
N HIS A 134 14.30 -4.43 2.21
CA HIS A 134 12.96 -4.32 2.79
C HIS A 134 12.32 -2.96 2.53
N GLU A 135 11.00 -2.94 2.68
CA GLU A 135 10.20 -1.73 2.91
C GLU A 135 9.46 -1.87 4.23
N THR A 136 9.09 -0.75 4.82
CA THR A 136 8.33 -0.72 6.07
C THR A 136 6.88 -0.34 5.78
N ILE A 137 5.94 -1.03 6.43
CA ILE A 137 4.52 -0.65 6.42
C ILE A 137 4.15 -0.26 7.85
N LEU A 138 3.85 1.01 8.07
CA LEU A 138 3.33 1.49 9.35
C LEU A 138 1.82 1.26 9.38
N TRP A 139 1.37 0.38 10.26
CA TRP A 139 -0.05 0.15 10.51
C TRP A 139 -0.48 0.88 11.78
N ALA A 140 -1.45 1.79 11.64
CA ALA A 140 -1.92 2.63 12.73
C ALA A 140 -3.44 2.70 12.80
N SER A 141 -3.99 2.87 14.00
CA SER A 141 -5.41 3.14 14.23
C SER A 141 -5.64 4.64 14.39
N LYS A 142 -6.84 5.12 13.98
CA LYS A 142 -7.26 6.52 14.00
C LYS A 142 -7.12 7.18 15.38
N GLY A 143 -7.13 6.44 16.47
CA GLY A 143 -6.97 6.98 17.81
C GLY A 143 -6.50 5.93 18.79
N GLN A 144 -6.07 6.40 19.96
CA GLN A 144 -5.45 5.57 21.01
C GLN A 144 -6.38 4.47 21.54
N LYS A 145 -7.70 4.71 21.53
CA LYS A 145 -8.73 3.80 22.08
C LYS A 145 -9.50 3.03 21.00
N ALA A 146 -9.12 3.15 19.71
CA ALA A 146 -9.81 2.48 18.63
C ALA A 146 -9.79 0.96 18.81
N LYS A 147 -10.96 0.33 18.62
CA LYS A 147 -11.13 -1.13 18.61
C LYS A 147 -11.04 -1.61 17.14
N HIS A 148 -9.84 -1.54 16.59
CA HIS A 148 -9.61 -1.90 15.19
C HIS A 148 -9.81 -3.39 14.93
N THR A 149 -10.17 -3.72 13.70
CA THR A 149 -10.28 -5.11 13.22
C THR A 149 -8.89 -5.75 13.11
N PHE A 150 -8.76 -6.95 13.65
CA PHE A 150 -7.65 -7.84 13.40
C PHE A 150 -8.11 -9.30 13.42
N ASN A 151 -8.04 -9.96 12.28
CA ASN A 151 -8.50 -11.34 12.10
C ASN A 151 -7.46 -12.33 12.64
N TYR A 152 -7.38 -12.45 13.97
CA TYR A 152 -6.37 -13.24 14.67
C TYR A 152 -6.33 -14.71 14.25
N SER A 153 -7.49 -15.38 14.14
CA SER A 153 -7.57 -16.77 13.71
C SER A 153 -6.98 -16.95 12.32
N GLN A 154 -7.34 -16.07 11.37
CA GLN A 154 -6.82 -16.09 10.01
C GLN A 154 -5.31 -15.82 9.97
N SER A 155 -4.78 -15.00 10.89
CA SER A 155 -3.33 -14.75 10.99
C SER A 155 -2.53 -16.00 11.39
N ARG A 156 -3.17 -16.96 12.06
CA ARG A 156 -2.55 -18.25 12.44
C ARG A 156 -2.67 -19.31 11.36
N ASP A 157 -3.70 -19.23 10.52
CA ASP A 157 -4.01 -20.20 9.47
C ASP A 157 -3.81 -19.64 8.06
N TRP A 158 -2.95 -18.62 7.94
CA TRP A 158 -2.63 -18.03 6.64
C TRP A 158 -2.01 -19.06 5.70
N GLU A 159 -2.43 -19.06 4.45
CA GLU A 159 -1.79 -19.88 3.43
C GLU A 159 -0.39 -19.33 3.14
N VAL A 160 0.60 -20.12 3.51
CA VAL A 160 2.01 -19.75 3.38
C VAL A 160 2.41 -19.96 1.93
N GLY A 161 2.43 -18.92 1.13
CA GLY A 161 3.10 -18.99 -0.16
C GLY A 161 4.61 -19.26 0.01
N ASN A 162 5.45 -18.35 -0.41
CA ASN A 162 6.92 -18.46 -0.24
C ASN A 162 7.45 -17.70 1.00
N ASP A 163 6.62 -17.48 2.03
CA ASP A 163 7.07 -16.79 3.25
C ASP A 163 7.92 -17.72 4.12
N MET A 164 9.23 -17.51 4.13
CA MET A 164 10.18 -18.32 4.89
C MET A 164 10.14 -18.08 6.42
N ILE A 165 9.47 -17.02 6.87
CA ILE A 165 9.45 -16.58 8.28
C ILE A 165 8.19 -17.06 8.99
N TYR A 166 7.05 -17.05 8.27
CA TYR A 166 5.77 -17.46 8.84
C TYR A 166 5.73 -18.96 9.15
N ARG A 167 5.03 -19.31 10.23
CA ARG A 167 4.78 -20.70 10.65
C ARG A 167 3.28 -20.88 10.90
N ARG A 168 2.63 -21.72 10.10
CA ARG A 168 1.21 -22.06 10.26
C ARG A 168 0.91 -22.55 11.68
N GLY A 169 -0.22 -22.15 12.23
CA GLY A 169 -0.62 -22.44 13.61
C GLY A 169 0.02 -21.52 14.67
N LYS A 170 0.93 -20.64 14.28
CA LYS A 170 1.53 -19.61 15.15
C LYS A 170 1.02 -18.23 14.74
N GLN A 171 0.94 -17.32 15.70
CA GLN A 171 0.62 -15.92 15.42
C GLN A 171 1.61 -15.35 14.39
N MET A 172 1.09 -14.68 13.36
CA MET A 172 1.90 -13.99 12.36
C MET A 172 2.74 -12.90 13.02
N ARG A 173 4.00 -12.81 12.60
CA ARG A 173 4.93 -11.77 13.08
C ARG A 173 4.89 -10.54 12.17
N SER A 174 5.51 -9.45 12.62
CA SER A 174 5.62 -8.20 11.86
C SER A 174 6.74 -8.20 10.81
N VAL A 175 7.38 -9.33 10.53
CA VAL A 175 8.36 -9.48 9.43
C VAL A 175 7.80 -10.49 8.43
N TRP A 176 7.60 -10.04 7.19
CA TRP A 176 7.00 -10.83 6.11
C TRP A 176 7.99 -11.03 4.97
N SER A 177 8.30 -12.26 4.63
CA SER A 177 9.20 -12.59 3.51
C SER A 177 8.36 -12.81 2.25
N ILE A 178 8.18 -11.75 1.47
CA ILE A 178 7.40 -11.76 0.23
C ILE A 178 8.27 -11.23 -0.91
N PRO A 179 8.47 -12.00 -1.99
CA PRO A 179 9.23 -11.54 -3.16
C PRO A 179 8.63 -10.26 -3.78
N THR A 180 9.45 -9.52 -4.51
CA THR A 180 8.96 -8.41 -5.34
C THR A 180 7.96 -8.92 -6.38
N THR A 181 7.13 -8.01 -6.90
CA THR A 181 6.03 -8.34 -7.84
C THR A 181 6.49 -9.22 -9.00
N PRO A 182 5.95 -10.44 -9.12
CA PRO A 182 6.34 -11.37 -10.17
C PRO A 182 5.80 -10.92 -11.54
N LYS A 183 6.45 -11.38 -12.63
CA LYS A 183 6.06 -11.01 -14.00
C LYS A 183 4.61 -11.37 -14.33
N ARG A 184 4.10 -12.48 -13.79
CA ARG A 184 2.69 -12.91 -13.99
C ARG A 184 1.64 -11.92 -13.48
N GLU A 185 2.00 -11.01 -12.57
CA GLU A 185 1.12 -9.95 -12.08
C GLU A 185 1.20 -8.66 -12.92
N LYS A 186 1.99 -8.65 -14.01
CA LYS A 186 2.25 -7.50 -14.89
C LYS A 186 1.74 -7.71 -16.32
N THR A 187 0.77 -8.60 -16.51
CA THR A 187 0.26 -9.00 -17.84
C THR A 187 -0.47 -7.87 -18.56
N PHE A 188 -1.13 -6.98 -17.84
CA PHE A 188 -1.92 -5.88 -18.42
C PHE A 188 -1.14 -4.55 -18.55
N GLY A 189 0.10 -4.50 -18.10
CA GLY A 189 0.94 -3.32 -18.15
C GLY A 189 1.97 -3.25 -17.02
N ASN A 190 2.81 -2.24 -17.06
CA ASN A 190 3.87 -2.02 -16.07
C ASN A 190 3.63 -0.73 -15.27
N HIS A 191 3.55 -0.87 -13.96
CA HIS A 191 3.76 0.26 -13.05
C HIS A 191 5.14 0.10 -12.37
N PRO A 192 5.97 1.14 -12.27
CA PRO A 192 7.35 1.02 -11.79
C PRO A 192 7.45 0.51 -10.34
N THR A 193 6.47 0.85 -9.51
CA THR A 193 6.45 0.53 -8.08
C THR A 193 5.32 -0.43 -7.70
N GLN A 194 4.78 -1.22 -8.65
CA GLN A 194 3.70 -2.16 -8.36
C GLN A 194 4.03 -3.04 -7.15
N LYS A 195 3.15 -3.06 -6.15
CA LYS A 195 3.26 -3.94 -4.98
C LYS A 195 2.80 -5.36 -5.33
N PRO A 196 3.38 -6.41 -4.74
CA PRO A 196 2.94 -7.78 -4.94
C PRO A 196 1.54 -8.02 -4.34
N LEU A 197 0.71 -8.78 -5.05
CA LEU A 197 -0.67 -9.08 -4.64
C LEU A 197 -0.73 -9.77 -3.27
N GLU A 198 0.19 -10.69 -2.99
CA GLU A 198 0.27 -11.40 -1.71
C GLU A 198 0.39 -10.45 -0.52
N LEU A 199 1.15 -9.35 -0.67
CA LEU A 199 1.31 -8.35 0.38
C LEU A 199 -0.02 -7.69 0.73
N LEU A 200 -0.76 -7.24 -0.29
CA LEU A 200 -2.04 -6.53 -0.11
C LEU A 200 -3.14 -7.48 0.33
N LYS A 201 -3.21 -8.71 -0.22
CA LYS A 201 -4.14 -9.74 0.25
C LYS A 201 -3.97 -10.01 1.74
N ARG A 202 -2.73 -10.19 2.21
CA ARG A 202 -2.42 -10.45 3.62
C ARG A 202 -2.86 -9.29 4.49
N LEU A 203 -2.50 -8.07 4.12
CA LEU A 203 -2.83 -6.88 4.89
C LEU A 203 -4.34 -6.66 4.99
N ILE A 204 -5.04 -6.68 3.84
CA ILE A 204 -6.48 -6.46 3.76
C ILE A 204 -7.25 -7.56 4.50
N ALA A 205 -6.91 -8.83 4.27
CA ALA A 205 -7.58 -9.95 4.93
C ALA A 205 -7.46 -9.90 6.46
N LEU A 206 -6.32 -9.44 6.99
CA LEU A 206 -6.10 -9.40 8.43
C LEU A 206 -6.68 -8.14 9.10
N CYS A 207 -6.81 -7.03 8.36
CA CYS A 207 -7.18 -5.74 8.92
C CYS A 207 -8.61 -5.30 8.57
N THR A 208 -9.36 -6.08 7.79
CA THR A 208 -10.74 -5.76 7.37
C THR A 208 -11.66 -6.97 7.43
N LEU A 209 -12.97 -6.72 7.36
CA LEU A 209 -14.03 -7.72 7.19
C LEU A 209 -14.59 -7.67 5.76
N GLU A 210 -15.31 -8.74 5.36
CA GLU A 210 -16.09 -8.74 4.10
C GLU A 210 -17.09 -7.58 4.09
N GLY A 211 -17.18 -6.90 2.95
CA GLY A 211 -18.03 -5.72 2.78
C GLY A 211 -17.43 -4.40 3.28
N ASP A 212 -16.32 -4.42 4.02
CA ASP A 212 -15.62 -3.19 4.43
C ASP A 212 -15.15 -2.37 3.21
N LEU A 213 -15.11 -1.06 3.37
CA LEU A 213 -14.63 -0.12 2.36
C LEU A 213 -13.14 0.18 2.57
N VAL A 214 -12.35 -0.13 1.55
CA VAL A 214 -10.90 0.11 1.48
C VAL A 214 -10.63 1.28 0.54
N LEU A 215 -9.77 2.21 0.94
CA LEU A 215 -9.29 3.31 0.11
C LEU A 215 -7.80 3.18 -0.16
N ASP A 216 -7.39 3.49 -1.40
CA ASP A 216 -5.99 3.69 -1.79
C ASP A 216 -5.86 5.04 -2.51
N PRO A 217 -5.33 6.09 -1.83
CA PRO A 217 -5.20 7.43 -2.40
C PRO A 217 -4.05 7.55 -3.43
N PHE A 218 -3.25 6.50 -3.61
CA PHE A 218 -2.13 6.43 -4.55
C PHE A 218 -2.17 5.09 -5.31
N CYS A 219 -3.29 4.84 -5.97
CA CYS A 219 -3.73 3.54 -6.46
C CYS A 219 -2.72 2.87 -7.42
N GLY A 220 -2.03 3.64 -8.27
CA GLY A 220 -1.07 3.14 -9.23
C GLY A 220 -1.65 2.03 -10.11
N SER A 221 -1.07 0.84 -10.03
CA SER A 221 -1.54 -0.33 -10.78
C SER A 221 -2.73 -1.07 -10.17
N GLY A 222 -3.32 -0.57 -9.08
CA GLY A 222 -4.53 -1.12 -8.47
C GLY A 222 -4.37 -2.47 -7.76
N THR A 223 -3.19 -2.80 -7.26
CA THR A 223 -3.00 -4.07 -6.53
C THR A 223 -3.91 -4.16 -5.30
N THR A 224 -4.15 -3.03 -4.61
CA THR A 224 -5.10 -2.92 -3.51
C THR A 224 -6.52 -3.29 -3.95
N GLY A 225 -7.00 -2.73 -5.08
CA GLY A 225 -8.32 -3.03 -5.63
C GLY A 225 -8.48 -4.49 -6.05
N VAL A 226 -7.46 -5.08 -6.68
CA VAL A 226 -7.44 -6.52 -7.01
C VAL A 226 -7.57 -7.37 -5.74
N ALA A 227 -6.83 -7.03 -4.69
CA ALA A 227 -6.92 -7.74 -3.41
C ALA A 227 -8.30 -7.58 -2.76
N CYS A 228 -8.90 -6.38 -2.85
CA CYS A 228 -10.25 -6.11 -2.34
C CYS A 228 -11.29 -7.01 -3.02
N VAL A 229 -11.28 -7.08 -4.34
CA VAL A 229 -12.23 -7.94 -5.09
C VAL A 229 -12.06 -9.41 -4.75
N LEU A 230 -10.83 -9.91 -4.63
CA LEU A 230 -10.56 -11.30 -4.25
C LEU A 230 -11.00 -11.65 -2.83
N LEU A 231 -11.22 -10.66 -2.00
CA LEU A 231 -11.56 -10.80 -0.59
C LEU A 231 -12.97 -10.26 -0.26
N ASP A 232 -13.78 -9.91 -1.26
CA ASP A 232 -15.13 -9.34 -1.10
C ASP A 232 -15.16 -8.04 -0.27
N ARG A 233 -14.21 -7.12 -0.53
CA ARG A 233 -14.15 -5.75 0.03
C ARG A 233 -14.51 -4.72 -1.04
N ASN A 234 -15.23 -3.66 -0.63
CA ASN A 234 -15.45 -2.50 -1.48
C ASN A 234 -14.14 -1.68 -1.61
N PHE A 235 -13.98 -0.97 -2.72
CA PHE A 235 -12.74 -0.28 -3.01
C PHE A 235 -12.94 1.10 -3.64
N ILE A 236 -12.18 2.08 -3.16
CA ILE A 236 -11.98 3.38 -3.79
C ILE A 236 -10.48 3.51 -4.10
N GLY A 237 -10.15 3.74 -5.38
CA GLY A 237 -8.78 4.02 -5.82
C GLY A 237 -8.68 5.40 -6.44
N ILE A 238 -7.67 6.19 -6.04
CA ILE A 238 -7.39 7.51 -6.60
C ILE A 238 -6.04 7.48 -7.29
N ASP A 239 -5.94 8.06 -8.49
CA ASP A 239 -4.67 8.27 -9.19
C ASP A 239 -4.75 9.50 -10.11
N LEU A 240 -3.61 10.19 -10.29
CA LEU A 240 -3.48 11.30 -11.23
C LEU A 240 -3.52 10.85 -12.68
N ASP A 241 -2.95 9.68 -12.96
CA ASP A 241 -2.74 9.17 -14.31
C ASP A 241 -3.88 8.23 -14.74
N GLN A 242 -4.64 8.65 -15.75
CA GLN A 242 -5.72 7.85 -16.31
C GLN A 242 -5.24 6.48 -16.79
N SER A 243 -4.02 6.39 -17.32
CA SER A 243 -3.48 5.12 -17.81
C SER A 243 -3.28 4.08 -16.69
N TYR A 244 -2.99 4.54 -15.47
CA TYR A 244 -2.91 3.66 -14.30
C TYR A 244 -4.30 3.24 -13.80
N LEU A 245 -5.30 4.11 -13.87
CA LEU A 245 -6.68 3.73 -13.57
C LEU A 245 -7.23 2.73 -14.60
N ASP A 246 -6.92 2.90 -15.89
CA ASP A 246 -7.28 1.95 -16.93
C ASP A 246 -6.60 0.59 -16.72
N LEU A 247 -5.33 0.59 -16.30
CA LEU A 247 -4.62 -0.63 -15.90
C LEU A 247 -5.28 -1.30 -14.70
N THR A 248 -5.67 -0.50 -13.70
CA THR A 248 -6.38 -0.98 -12.51
C THR A 248 -7.71 -1.62 -12.89
N ALA A 249 -8.52 -0.98 -13.73
CA ALA A 249 -9.79 -1.50 -14.19
C ALA A 249 -9.61 -2.87 -14.89
N LYS A 250 -8.69 -2.97 -15.85
CA LYS A 250 -8.39 -4.22 -16.56
C LYS A 250 -7.96 -5.36 -15.61
N ARG A 251 -7.13 -5.04 -14.61
CA ARG A 251 -6.69 -6.03 -13.62
C ARG A 251 -7.84 -6.52 -12.75
N ILE A 252 -8.74 -5.62 -12.35
CA ILE A 252 -9.94 -5.96 -11.56
C ILE A 252 -10.94 -6.78 -12.41
N GLU A 253 -11.20 -6.38 -13.63
CA GLU A 253 -12.07 -7.11 -14.57
C GLU A 253 -11.59 -8.54 -14.77
N SER A 254 -10.29 -8.75 -14.96
CA SER A 254 -9.72 -10.09 -15.12
C SER A 254 -9.95 -11.02 -13.92
N VAL A 255 -10.11 -10.46 -12.71
CA VAL A 255 -10.46 -11.27 -11.53
C VAL A 255 -11.88 -11.79 -11.61
N TYR A 256 -12.82 -10.97 -12.07
CA TYR A 256 -14.21 -11.41 -12.26
C TYR A 256 -14.34 -12.47 -13.36
N GLU A 257 -13.60 -12.32 -14.47
CA GLU A 257 -13.60 -13.29 -15.57
C GLU A 257 -13.04 -14.65 -15.16
N ASN A 258 -12.01 -14.66 -14.31
CA ASN A 258 -11.37 -15.91 -13.85
C ASN A 258 -12.16 -16.62 -12.72
N ASN A 259 -13.12 -15.93 -12.09
CA ASN A 259 -13.95 -16.47 -11.02
C ASN A 259 -15.40 -16.75 -11.47
N ALA A 260 -15.74 -16.49 -12.74
CA ALA A 260 -17.03 -16.78 -13.34
C ALA A 260 -17.02 -18.17 -13.99
#